data_ee56c43daa0d35746895e21a59a7712b
#
_entry.id   ee56c43daa0d35746895e21a59a7712b
#
_cell.length_a   1.000
_cell.length_b   1.000
_cell.length_c   1.000
_cell.angle_alpha   90.00
_cell.angle_beta   90.00
_cell.angle_gamma   90.00
#
_symmetry.space_group_name_H-M   'P 1'
#
loop_
_entity.id
_entity.type
_entity.pdbx_description
1 polymer ?
#
loop_
_entity_poly.entity_id
_entity_poly.type
_entity_poly.pdbx_seq_one_letter_code
_entity_poly.pdbx_strand_id
1 'polypeptide(L)'
;VSASQAADACGYGSPVSIMAASFLSINKTEKLYVLPIDEPAAGTAWKREYTVEAANAGAGSVMLTVNGRGVWAAVSAGLTADKIAAAIVAACNGLENNPIEATADGAGKITFSSIYKGAAGNKNTLEVKSLAAGVTVKAGTKTDGTGVADLSKLPEMLGAKRWNYIVYDFDDEANIKLLAEELESRYSATRQIGGRAFVALSGKIGSASEAGSILAQAAKINTPHICLIPRGEAVSLPCEWASRFAASACRILADD
;
A
#
# COMPACT_ATOMS: atom_id res chain seq x y z
N VAL A 1 -2.70 -6.71 18.66
CA VAL A 1 -3.38 -7.56 17.66
C VAL A 1 -2.39 -8.46 16.97
N SER A 2 -2.85 -9.62 16.44
CA SER A 2 -2.12 -10.45 15.47
C SER A 2 -2.40 -9.94 14.05
N ALA A 3 -1.64 -10.45 13.06
CA ALA A 3 -1.89 -10.11 11.64
C ALA A 3 -3.29 -10.55 11.18
N SER A 4 -3.73 -11.75 11.59
CA SER A 4 -5.08 -12.23 11.29
C SER A 4 -6.17 -11.38 11.95
N GLN A 5 -6.01 -11.03 13.24
CA GLN A 5 -6.97 -10.16 13.92
C GLN A 5 -7.09 -8.78 13.25
N ALA A 6 -5.97 -8.21 12.76
CA ALA A 6 -6.01 -6.96 12.02
C ALA A 6 -6.73 -7.11 10.68
N ALA A 7 -6.50 -8.22 9.97
CA ALA A 7 -7.17 -8.52 8.71
C ALA A 7 -8.67 -8.82 8.89
N ASP A 8 -9.04 -9.55 9.94
CA ASP A 8 -10.44 -9.85 10.26
C ASP A 8 -11.24 -8.58 10.64
N ALA A 9 -10.58 -7.63 11.32
CA ALA A 9 -11.22 -6.39 11.75
C ALA A 9 -11.29 -5.31 10.65
N CYS A 10 -10.28 -5.24 9.78
CA CYS A 10 -10.11 -4.15 8.80
C CYS A 10 -10.22 -4.60 7.34
N GLY A 11 -10.42 -5.89 7.09
CA GLY A 11 -10.44 -6.51 5.77
C GLY A 11 -9.04 -6.94 5.30
N TYR A 12 -8.98 -8.13 4.69
CA TYR A 12 -7.77 -8.61 4.01
C TYR A 12 -7.42 -7.68 2.86
N GLY A 13 -6.12 -7.37 2.69
CA GLY A 13 -5.65 -6.45 1.65
C GLY A 13 -5.81 -4.97 1.99
N SER A 14 -6.45 -4.62 3.12
CA SER A 14 -6.47 -3.24 3.59
C SER A 14 -5.06 -2.76 3.98
N PRO A 15 -4.75 -1.45 3.87
CA PRO A 15 -3.46 -0.91 4.30
C PRO A 15 -3.09 -1.34 5.74
N VAL A 16 -4.07 -1.33 6.65
CA VAL A 16 -3.88 -1.72 8.06
C VAL A 16 -3.48 -3.19 8.19
N SER A 17 -4.13 -4.10 7.45
CA SER A 17 -3.79 -5.53 7.49
C SER A 17 -2.40 -5.80 6.92
N ILE A 18 -2.03 -5.10 5.85
CA ILE A 18 -0.70 -5.18 5.22
C ILE A 18 0.37 -4.64 6.17
N MET A 19 0.11 -3.50 6.83
CA MET A 19 1.01 -2.90 7.83
C MET A 19 1.23 -3.85 9.02
N ALA A 20 0.16 -4.41 9.57
CA ALA A 20 0.23 -5.33 10.70
C ALA A 20 1.02 -6.60 10.33
N ALA A 21 0.74 -7.21 9.17
CA ALA A 21 1.48 -8.37 8.68
C ALA A 21 2.98 -8.04 8.48
N SER A 22 3.29 -6.90 7.88
CA SER A 22 4.65 -6.44 7.63
C SER A 22 5.42 -6.16 8.92
N PHE A 23 4.80 -5.52 9.91
CA PHE A 23 5.40 -5.28 11.21
C PHE A 23 5.70 -6.59 11.94
N LEU A 24 4.70 -7.45 12.08
CA LEU A 24 4.80 -8.71 12.82
C LEU A 24 5.68 -9.76 12.14
N SER A 25 6.00 -9.61 10.86
CA SER A 25 6.98 -10.45 10.19
C SER A 25 8.41 -10.24 10.73
N ILE A 26 8.70 -9.05 11.29
CA ILE A 26 10.01 -8.66 11.81
C ILE A 26 10.02 -8.64 13.35
N ASN A 27 8.99 -8.03 13.96
CA ASN A 27 8.89 -7.88 15.41
C ASN A 27 7.62 -8.57 15.93
N LYS A 28 7.80 -9.68 16.66
CA LYS A 28 6.72 -10.49 17.23
C LYS A 28 6.55 -10.26 18.75
N THR A 29 7.42 -9.49 19.37
CA THR A 29 7.47 -9.30 20.82
C THR A 29 6.69 -8.07 21.27
N GLU A 30 6.70 -7.01 20.45
CA GLU A 30 6.03 -5.77 20.79
C GLU A 30 4.50 -5.85 20.61
N LYS A 31 3.79 -5.22 21.55
CA LYS A 31 2.32 -5.11 21.44
C LYS A 31 1.93 -4.15 20.34
N LEU A 32 1.31 -4.67 19.28
CA LEU A 32 0.79 -3.89 18.18
C LEU A 32 -0.67 -3.49 18.45
N TYR A 33 -0.96 -2.20 18.24
CA TYR A 33 -2.31 -1.65 18.20
C TYR A 33 -2.58 -1.16 16.78
N VAL A 34 -3.80 -1.32 16.30
CA VAL A 34 -4.24 -0.79 15.02
C VAL A 34 -5.33 0.24 15.21
N LEU A 35 -5.27 1.31 14.45
CA LEU A 35 -6.25 2.38 14.41
C LEU A 35 -6.79 2.46 12.99
N PRO A 36 -7.94 1.84 12.70
CA PRO A 36 -8.56 1.96 11.38
C PRO A 36 -9.05 3.38 11.16
N ILE A 37 -8.83 3.89 9.96
CA ILE A 37 -9.31 5.17 9.49
C ILE A 37 -10.32 4.92 8.37
N ASP A 38 -11.43 5.62 8.41
CA ASP A 38 -12.47 5.50 7.40
C ASP A 38 -11.97 5.95 6.02
N GLU A 39 -12.45 5.27 5.00
CA GLU A 39 -12.19 5.66 3.61
C GLU A 39 -12.83 7.02 3.30
N PRO A 40 -12.26 7.80 2.36
CA PRO A 40 -12.88 9.05 1.94
C PRO A 40 -14.27 8.78 1.33
N ALA A 41 -15.31 9.37 1.91
CA ALA A 41 -16.71 9.10 1.55
C ALA A 41 -16.99 9.36 0.06
N ALA A 42 -16.44 10.43 -0.51
CA ALA A 42 -16.53 10.80 -1.93
C ALA A 42 -15.36 10.24 -2.78
N GLY A 43 -14.54 9.36 -2.21
CA GLY A 43 -13.39 8.79 -2.90
C GLY A 43 -13.77 7.74 -3.95
N THR A 44 -12.89 7.59 -4.95
CA THR A 44 -12.97 6.52 -5.94
C THR A 44 -11.78 5.58 -5.79
N ALA A 45 -11.95 4.30 -6.17
CA ALA A 45 -10.88 3.33 -6.17
C ALA A 45 -9.97 3.51 -7.40
N TRP A 46 -8.69 3.23 -7.26
CA TRP A 46 -7.77 3.09 -8.38
C TRP A 46 -8.15 1.90 -9.26
N LYS A 47 -8.03 2.06 -10.59
CA LYS A 47 -8.31 0.99 -11.57
C LYS A 47 -7.25 0.94 -12.66
N ARG A 48 -7.00 -0.28 -13.15
CA ARG A 48 -6.15 -0.55 -14.31
C ARG A 48 -6.76 -1.62 -15.18
N GLU A 49 -6.90 -1.34 -16.47
CA GLU A 49 -7.44 -2.28 -17.45
C GLU A 49 -6.32 -2.94 -18.24
N TYR A 50 -6.54 -4.19 -18.60
CA TYR A 50 -5.72 -4.95 -19.55
C TYR A 50 -6.62 -5.72 -20.50
N THR A 51 -6.15 -5.92 -21.71
CA THR A 51 -6.83 -6.74 -22.72
C THR A 51 -5.91 -7.89 -23.11
N VAL A 52 -6.44 -9.10 -23.00
CA VAL A 52 -5.79 -10.33 -23.44
C VAL A 52 -6.20 -10.60 -24.88
N GLU A 53 -5.24 -10.82 -25.74
CA GLU A 53 -5.42 -11.29 -27.12
C GLU A 53 -4.73 -12.65 -27.25
N ALA A 54 -5.42 -13.62 -27.83
CA ALA A 54 -4.91 -14.97 -28.05
C ALA A 54 -5.10 -15.37 -29.50
N ALA A 55 -3.99 -15.56 -30.21
CA ALA A 55 -3.95 -16.08 -31.57
C ALA A 55 -3.13 -17.37 -31.55
N ASN A 56 -3.82 -18.52 -31.61
CA ASN A 56 -3.19 -19.83 -31.50
C ASN A 56 -2.30 -19.97 -30.26
N ALA A 57 -2.88 -19.74 -29.08
CA ALA A 57 -2.18 -19.78 -27.80
C ALA A 57 -1.39 -21.08 -27.66
N GLY A 58 -0.07 -20.97 -27.46
CA GLY A 58 0.79 -22.07 -27.05
C GLY A 58 0.72 -22.30 -25.54
N ALA A 59 1.18 -23.47 -25.11
CA ALA A 59 1.35 -23.72 -23.66
C ALA A 59 2.40 -22.77 -23.06
N GLY A 60 2.14 -22.26 -21.88
CA GLY A 60 3.03 -21.30 -21.19
C GLY A 60 2.39 -20.74 -19.93
N SER A 61 2.73 -19.51 -19.62
CA SER A 61 2.18 -18.81 -18.46
C SER A 61 2.08 -17.30 -18.70
N VAL A 62 1.22 -16.64 -17.94
CA VAL A 62 1.20 -15.20 -17.79
C VAL A 62 1.65 -14.86 -16.37
N MET A 63 2.70 -14.05 -16.26
CA MET A 63 3.20 -13.52 -15.00
C MET A 63 2.42 -12.26 -14.64
N LEU A 64 1.90 -12.24 -13.43
CA LEU A 64 1.29 -11.07 -12.81
C LEU A 64 2.17 -10.67 -11.62
N THR A 65 2.58 -9.41 -11.57
CA THR A 65 3.30 -8.85 -10.43
C THR A 65 2.45 -7.77 -9.78
N VAL A 66 2.04 -8.01 -8.54
CA VAL A 66 1.23 -7.09 -7.73
C VAL A 66 2.06 -6.62 -6.55
N ASN A 67 2.37 -5.33 -6.48
CA ASN A 67 3.16 -4.74 -5.40
C ASN A 67 4.45 -5.54 -5.10
N GLY A 68 5.15 -5.99 -6.16
CA GLY A 68 6.37 -6.78 -6.07
C GLY A 68 6.17 -8.28 -5.79
N ARG A 69 4.93 -8.75 -5.60
CA ARG A 69 4.63 -10.17 -5.44
C ARG A 69 4.25 -10.78 -6.78
N GLY A 70 5.02 -11.78 -7.22
CA GLY A 70 4.77 -12.50 -8.47
C GLY A 70 3.79 -13.65 -8.29
N VAL A 71 2.84 -13.79 -9.22
CA VAL A 71 1.95 -14.95 -9.34
C VAL A 71 1.81 -15.32 -10.81
N TRP A 72 1.55 -16.60 -11.08
CA TRP A 72 1.52 -17.15 -12.41
C TRP A 72 0.14 -17.71 -12.75
N ALA A 73 -0.38 -17.32 -13.89
CA ALA A 73 -1.55 -17.94 -14.50
C ALA A 73 -1.08 -18.92 -15.57
N ALA A 74 -1.42 -20.19 -15.44
CA ALA A 74 -1.07 -21.20 -16.44
C ALA A 74 -1.91 -21.02 -17.72
N VAL A 75 -1.28 -21.15 -18.86
CA VAL A 75 -1.90 -21.13 -20.18
C VAL A 75 -1.68 -22.47 -20.85
N SER A 76 -2.77 -23.17 -21.18
CA SER A 76 -2.72 -24.37 -22.01
C SER A 76 -2.84 -24.01 -23.50
N ALA A 77 -2.29 -24.87 -24.37
CA ALA A 77 -2.41 -24.66 -25.81
C ALA A 77 -3.88 -24.60 -26.25
N GLY A 78 -4.20 -23.68 -27.15
CA GLY A 78 -5.53 -23.48 -27.70
C GLY A 78 -6.53 -22.78 -26.78
N LEU A 79 -6.09 -22.22 -25.62
CA LEU A 79 -6.98 -21.42 -24.80
C LEU A 79 -7.37 -20.11 -25.49
N THR A 80 -8.62 -19.72 -25.30
CA THR A 80 -9.18 -18.46 -25.78
C THR A 80 -8.82 -17.30 -24.83
N ALA A 81 -8.89 -16.07 -25.32
CA ALA A 81 -8.53 -14.87 -24.54
C ALA A 81 -9.35 -14.73 -23.25
N ASP A 82 -10.65 -15.05 -23.30
CA ASP A 82 -11.55 -15.03 -22.14
C ASP A 82 -11.13 -16.02 -21.03
N LYS A 83 -10.73 -17.24 -21.41
CA LYS A 83 -10.25 -18.24 -20.45
C LYS A 83 -8.90 -17.90 -19.85
N ILE A 84 -8.01 -17.29 -20.65
CA ILE A 84 -6.73 -16.80 -20.15
C ILE A 84 -6.96 -15.63 -19.19
N ALA A 85 -7.87 -14.70 -19.53
CA ALA A 85 -8.27 -13.60 -18.66
C ALA A 85 -8.83 -14.12 -17.32
N ALA A 86 -9.71 -15.12 -17.36
CA ALA A 86 -10.26 -15.76 -16.16
C ALA A 86 -9.16 -16.41 -15.29
N ALA A 87 -8.14 -17.05 -15.90
CA ALA A 87 -7.02 -17.63 -15.19
C ALA A 87 -6.16 -16.54 -14.50
N ILE A 88 -5.93 -15.40 -15.16
CA ILE A 88 -5.22 -14.25 -14.59
C ILE A 88 -6.01 -13.69 -13.40
N VAL A 89 -7.33 -13.52 -13.54
CA VAL A 89 -8.20 -13.07 -12.45
C VAL A 89 -8.14 -14.01 -11.26
N ALA A 90 -8.25 -15.32 -11.49
CA ALA A 90 -8.16 -16.31 -10.42
C ALA A 90 -6.80 -16.27 -9.71
N ALA A 91 -5.70 -16.11 -10.47
CA ALA A 91 -4.36 -15.98 -9.91
C ALA A 91 -4.19 -14.71 -9.07
N CYS A 92 -4.74 -13.58 -9.52
CA CYS A 92 -4.73 -12.32 -8.78
C CYS A 92 -5.52 -12.43 -7.47
N ASN A 93 -6.76 -12.88 -7.55
CA ASN A 93 -7.67 -12.95 -6.41
C ASN A 93 -7.29 -14.08 -5.42
N GLY A 94 -6.46 -15.03 -5.84
CA GLY A 94 -5.87 -16.05 -4.97
C GLY A 94 -4.68 -15.57 -4.14
N LEU A 95 -4.18 -14.35 -4.36
CA LEU A 95 -3.11 -13.80 -3.53
C LEU A 95 -3.64 -13.43 -2.14
N GLU A 96 -3.03 -13.98 -1.13
CA GLU A 96 -3.36 -13.66 0.26
C GLU A 96 -3.05 -12.19 0.58
N ASN A 97 -3.93 -11.54 1.32
CA ASN A 97 -3.80 -10.15 1.77
C ASN A 97 -3.46 -9.19 0.60
N ASN A 98 -4.23 -9.33 -0.50
CA ASN A 98 -4.04 -8.59 -1.73
C ASN A 98 -4.84 -7.27 -1.71
N PRO A 99 -4.21 -6.11 -1.93
CA PRO A 99 -4.90 -4.82 -2.00
C PRO A 99 -5.63 -4.58 -3.33
N ILE A 100 -5.50 -5.51 -4.28
CA ILE A 100 -6.09 -5.41 -5.63
C ILE A 100 -7.00 -6.62 -5.86
N GLU A 101 -8.21 -6.36 -6.31
CA GLU A 101 -9.11 -7.36 -6.87
C GLU A 101 -9.13 -7.27 -8.40
N ALA A 102 -9.41 -8.37 -9.06
CA ALA A 102 -9.51 -8.45 -10.51
C ALA A 102 -10.86 -9.00 -10.93
N THR A 103 -11.40 -8.47 -12.03
CA THR A 103 -12.62 -8.94 -12.69
C THR A 103 -12.41 -9.05 -14.20
N ALA A 104 -13.05 -10.01 -14.86
CA ALA A 104 -13.03 -10.16 -16.32
C ALA A 104 -14.42 -9.93 -16.89
N ASP A 105 -14.50 -9.36 -18.11
CA ASP A 105 -15.76 -9.09 -18.81
C ASP A 105 -16.27 -10.29 -19.64
N GLY A 106 -15.50 -11.37 -19.70
CA GLY A 106 -15.80 -12.54 -20.53
C GLY A 106 -15.42 -12.40 -22.01
N ALA A 107 -14.79 -11.29 -22.39
CA ALA A 107 -14.31 -11.02 -23.74
C ALA A 107 -12.79 -10.75 -23.80
N GLY A 108 -12.06 -11.16 -22.77
CA GLY A 108 -10.61 -11.00 -22.69
C GLY A 108 -10.14 -9.69 -22.03
N LYS A 109 -11.05 -8.80 -21.64
CA LYS A 109 -10.70 -7.60 -20.87
C LYS A 109 -10.72 -7.89 -19.38
N ILE A 110 -9.69 -7.44 -18.69
CA ILE A 110 -9.51 -7.55 -17.23
C ILE A 110 -9.48 -6.16 -16.64
N THR A 111 -10.24 -5.94 -15.58
CA THR A 111 -10.17 -4.74 -14.75
C THR A 111 -9.62 -5.12 -13.38
N PHE A 112 -8.49 -4.51 -13.03
CA PHE A 112 -7.91 -4.56 -11.70
C PHE A 112 -8.32 -3.31 -10.96
N SER A 113 -8.79 -3.42 -9.72
CA SER A 113 -9.19 -2.28 -8.89
C SER A 113 -8.63 -2.44 -7.47
N SER A 114 -8.27 -1.33 -6.82
CA SER A 114 -7.98 -1.41 -5.39
C SER A 114 -9.26 -1.73 -4.63
N ILE A 115 -9.15 -2.54 -3.59
CA ILE A 115 -10.28 -2.94 -2.73
C ILE A 115 -10.74 -1.81 -1.81
N TYR A 116 -9.96 -0.73 -1.73
CA TYR A 116 -10.24 0.47 -0.95
C TYR A 116 -10.24 1.71 -1.84
N LYS A 117 -10.96 2.74 -1.40
CA LYS A 117 -11.08 4.03 -2.07
C LYS A 117 -9.94 4.97 -1.66
N GLY A 118 -9.76 6.01 -2.47
CA GLY A 118 -8.84 7.09 -2.17
C GLY A 118 -7.55 7.06 -2.98
N ALA A 119 -6.82 8.16 -2.89
CA ALA A 119 -5.53 8.35 -3.55
C ALA A 119 -4.46 7.35 -3.07
N ALA A 120 -4.65 6.71 -1.92
CA ALA A 120 -3.77 5.64 -1.43
C ALA A 120 -3.66 4.47 -2.43
N GLY A 121 -4.75 4.17 -3.16
CA GLY A 121 -4.75 3.14 -4.21
C GLY A 121 -3.80 3.41 -5.37
N ASN A 122 -3.42 4.67 -5.61
CA ASN A 122 -2.50 5.04 -6.69
C ASN A 122 -1.06 4.55 -6.46
N LYS A 123 -0.75 4.14 -5.25
CA LYS A 123 0.55 3.57 -4.86
C LYS A 123 0.69 2.10 -5.27
N ASN A 124 -0.40 1.45 -5.68
CA ASN A 124 -0.36 0.09 -6.18
C ASN A 124 0.43 -0.01 -7.47
N THR A 125 1.30 -1.00 -7.55
CA THR A 125 2.04 -1.34 -8.76
C THR A 125 1.51 -2.65 -9.32
N LEU A 126 1.28 -2.66 -10.63
CA LEU A 126 0.75 -3.81 -11.34
C LEU A 126 1.46 -3.96 -12.69
N GLU A 127 2.02 -5.14 -12.93
CA GLU A 127 2.60 -5.52 -14.20
C GLU A 127 2.03 -6.89 -14.62
N VAL A 128 1.65 -7.00 -15.89
CA VAL A 128 1.18 -8.26 -16.47
C VAL A 128 2.01 -8.55 -17.71
N LYS A 129 2.69 -9.70 -17.73
CA LYS A 129 3.59 -10.10 -18.81
C LYS A 129 3.28 -11.51 -19.28
N SER A 130 2.99 -11.67 -20.58
CA SER A 130 2.82 -13.00 -21.17
C SER A 130 4.18 -13.63 -21.50
N LEU A 131 4.29 -14.92 -21.17
CA LEU A 131 5.39 -15.80 -21.57
C LEU A 131 4.86 -16.98 -22.42
N ALA A 132 3.56 -16.97 -22.77
CA ALA A 132 2.96 -17.95 -23.65
C ALA A 132 3.00 -17.46 -25.12
N ALA A 133 3.41 -18.33 -26.03
CA ALA A 133 3.41 -18.00 -27.45
C ALA A 133 1.98 -17.72 -27.95
N GLY A 134 1.81 -16.76 -28.85
CA GLY A 134 0.50 -16.38 -29.38
C GLY A 134 -0.45 -15.70 -28.40
N VAL A 135 0.02 -15.34 -27.20
CA VAL A 135 -0.75 -14.59 -26.20
C VAL A 135 -0.10 -13.23 -25.96
N THR A 136 -0.88 -12.18 -26.15
CA THR A 136 -0.46 -10.80 -25.86
C THR A 136 -1.38 -10.20 -24.81
N VAL A 137 -0.79 -9.50 -23.84
CA VAL A 137 -1.53 -8.75 -22.82
C VAL A 137 -1.20 -7.27 -22.99
N LYS A 138 -2.19 -6.48 -23.38
CA LYS A 138 -2.06 -5.05 -23.65
C LYS A 138 -2.59 -4.26 -22.47
N ALA A 139 -1.79 -3.31 -21.99
CA ALA A 139 -2.26 -2.36 -20.98
C ALA A 139 -3.29 -1.40 -21.61
N GLY A 140 -4.43 -1.25 -20.93
CA GLY A 140 -5.52 -0.34 -21.28
C GLY A 140 -5.52 0.90 -20.41
N THR A 141 -6.71 1.39 -20.08
CA THR A 141 -6.93 2.61 -19.29
C THR A 141 -6.43 2.44 -17.85
N LYS A 142 -5.80 3.48 -17.34
CA LYS A 142 -5.51 3.66 -15.91
C LYS A 142 -6.40 4.78 -15.39
N THR A 143 -7.11 4.52 -14.30
CA THR A 143 -7.91 5.53 -13.60
C THR A 143 -7.36 5.65 -12.19
N ASP A 144 -6.93 6.84 -11.82
CA ASP A 144 -6.42 7.09 -10.49
C ASP A 144 -7.56 7.19 -9.47
N GLY A 145 -7.32 6.66 -8.28
CA GLY A 145 -8.20 6.81 -7.14
C GLY A 145 -8.18 8.26 -6.64
N THR A 146 -9.30 8.73 -6.15
CA THR A 146 -9.48 10.10 -5.66
C THR A 146 -9.94 10.12 -4.22
N GLY A 147 -9.68 11.23 -3.54
CA GLY A 147 -10.03 11.43 -2.14
C GLY A 147 -8.88 11.08 -1.19
N VAL A 148 -8.81 11.83 -0.10
CA VAL A 148 -7.87 11.64 1.01
C VAL A 148 -8.67 11.43 2.29
N ALA A 149 -8.21 10.57 3.18
CA ALA A 149 -8.86 10.33 4.46
C ALA A 149 -8.84 11.60 5.32
N ASP A 150 -9.93 11.83 6.06
CA ASP A 150 -10.03 12.92 7.01
C ASP A 150 -9.43 12.51 8.36
N LEU A 151 -8.30 13.11 8.70
CA LEU A 151 -7.59 12.88 9.95
C LEU A 151 -7.72 14.03 10.96
N SER A 152 -8.68 14.93 10.78
CA SER A 152 -8.92 16.07 11.69
C SER A 152 -9.13 15.63 13.14
N LYS A 153 -9.68 14.42 13.36
CA LYS A 153 -9.89 13.81 14.67
C LYS A 153 -8.72 12.97 15.19
N LEU A 154 -7.58 12.97 14.51
CA LEU A 154 -6.41 12.18 14.92
C LEU A 154 -5.99 12.41 16.39
N PRO A 155 -5.94 13.64 16.91
CA PRO A 155 -5.63 13.88 18.32
C PRO A 155 -6.58 13.18 19.30
N GLU A 156 -7.88 13.20 19.01
CA GLU A 156 -8.92 12.53 19.83
C GLU A 156 -8.76 11.01 19.77
N MET A 157 -8.51 10.47 18.56
CA MET A 157 -8.34 9.03 18.34
C MET A 157 -7.09 8.48 19.03
N LEU A 158 -6.00 9.22 19.04
CA LEU A 158 -4.77 8.85 19.74
C LEU A 158 -4.92 8.99 21.27
N GLY A 159 -5.80 9.86 21.75
CA GLY A 159 -6.11 10.07 23.16
C GLY A 159 -4.89 10.49 24.01
N ALA A 160 -4.99 10.34 25.33
CA ALA A 160 -3.95 10.70 26.29
C ALA A 160 -2.90 9.59 26.51
N LYS A 161 -3.03 8.44 25.84
CA LYS A 161 -2.07 7.35 25.99
C LYS A 161 -0.76 7.68 25.31
N ARG A 162 0.36 7.34 25.94
CA ARG A 162 1.68 7.42 25.31
C ARG A 162 1.82 6.31 24.27
N TRP A 163 2.16 6.70 23.06
CA TRP A 163 2.51 5.81 21.96
C TRP A 163 3.98 6.00 21.64
N ASN A 164 4.82 5.03 21.95
CA ASN A 164 6.26 5.15 21.70
C ASN A 164 6.56 5.25 20.22
N TYR A 165 5.87 4.45 19.43
CA TYR A 165 6.06 4.36 17.98
C TYR A 165 4.70 4.37 17.27
N ILE A 166 4.61 5.15 16.21
CA ILE A 166 3.42 5.25 15.34
C ILE A 166 3.85 4.95 13.92
N VAL A 167 3.21 3.99 13.27
CA VAL A 167 3.39 3.77 11.82
C VAL A 167 2.22 4.42 11.10
N TYR A 168 2.53 5.23 10.09
CA TYR A 168 1.56 6.11 9.45
C TYR A 168 1.62 5.94 7.93
N ASP A 169 0.48 5.65 7.28
CA ASP A 169 0.40 5.34 5.85
C ASP A 169 -0.01 6.54 4.97
N PHE A 170 -0.26 7.69 5.57
CA PHE A 170 -0.64 8.88 4.82
C PHE A 170 0.62 9.68 4.50
N ASP A 171 0.91 9.88 3.20
CA ASP A 171 2.10 10.56 2.69
C ASP A 171 1.80 11.93 2.09
N ASP A 172 0.56 12.39 2.16
CA ASP A 172 0.21 13.74 1.76
C ASP A 172 0.66 14.78 2.81
N GLU A 173 1.07 15.94 2.33
CA GLU A 173 1.67 17.00 3.16
C GLU A 173 0.73 17.46 4.29
N ALA A 174 -0.58 17.53 4.04
CA ALA A 174 -1.55 18.01 5.01
C ALA A 174 -1.68 17.04 6.21
N ASN A 175 -1.84 15.75 5.93
CA ASN A 175 -1.97 14.74 6.98
C ASN A 175 -0.66 14.53 7.74
N ILE A 176 0.51 14.65 7.08
CA ILE A 176 1.79 14.57 7.80
C ILE A 176 1.98 15.78 8.72
N LYS A 177 1.61 16.98 8.30
CA LYS A 177 1.66 18.18 9.16
C LYS A 177 0.75 18.04 10.38
N LEU A 178 -0.47 17.54 10.19
CA LEU A 178 -1.39 17.30 11.28
C LEU A 178 -0.82 16.31 12.32
N LEU A 179 -0.17 15.24 11.86
CA LEU A 179 0.54 14.31 12.74
C LEU A 179 1.73 14.99 13.43
N ALA A 180 2.48 15.84 12.72
CA ALA A 180 3.62 16.56 13.28
C ALA A 180 3.19 17.50 14.41
N GLU A 181 2.10 18.26 14.21
CA GLU A 181 1.53 19.17 15.20
C GLU A 181 1.05 18.41 16.45
N GLU A 182 0.39 17.26 16.27
CA GLU A 182 -0.03 16.43 17.40
C GLU A 182 1.18 15.86 18.17
N LEU A 183 2.22 15.40 17.47
CA LEU A 183 3.43 14.90 18.14
C LEU A 183 4.17 16.00 18.89
N GLU A 184 4.28 17.19 18.32
CA GLU A 184 4.86 18.37 19.00
C GLU A 184 4.08 18.71 20.28
N SER A 185 2.76 18.74 20.17
CA SER A 185 1.88 18.94 21.34
C SER A 185 2.10 17.87 22.41
N ARG A 186 2.30 16.60 22.02
CA ARG A 186 2.58 15.50 22.95
C ARG A 186 3.93 15.61 23.65
N TYR A 187 4.91 16.23 23.02
CA TYR A 187 6.23 16.52 23.60
C TYR A 187 6.23 17.73 24.52
N SER A 188 5.17 18.55 24.50
CA SER A 188 5.09 19.75 25.34
C SER A 188 5.29 19.43 26.83
N ALA A 189 5.75 20.42 27.57
CA ALA A 189 6.01 20.30 29.03
C ALA A 189 4.76 19.91 29.83
N THR A 190 3.57 20.20 29.30
CA THR A 190 2.28 19.90 29.96
C THR A 190 1.79 18.48 29.72
N ARG A 191 2.08 17.88 28.53
CA ARG A 191 1.60 16.53 28.19
C ARG A 191 2.62 15.42 28.48
N GLN A 192 3.88 15.60 28.09
CA GLN A 192 5.00 14.68 28.30
C GLN A 192 4.73 13.21 27.89
N ILE A 193 3.93 13.02 26.85
CA ILE A 193 3.56 11.70 26.30
C ILE A 193 4.11 11.52 24.87
N GLY A 194 5.28 12.07 24.61
CA GLY A 194 5.93 12.05 23.30
C GLY A 194 6.12 10.65 22.73
N GLY A 195 6.21 10.57 21.43
CA GLY A 195 6.45 9.36 20.64
C GLY A 195 7.07 9.72 19.30
N ARG A 196 7.42 8.73 18.51
CA ARG A 196 8.01 8.92 17.18
C ARG A 196 7.16 8.23 16.13
N ALA A 197 6.94 8.92 14.98
CA ALA A 197 6.24 8.34 13.86
C ALA A 197 7.20 7.93 12.73
N PHE A 198 6.76 6.96 11.94
CA PHE A 198 7.44 6.47 10.75
C PHE A 198 6.50 6.59 9.55
N VAL A 199 6.94 7.31 8.53
CA VAL A 199 6.18 7.58 7.30
C VAL A 199 7.07 7.27 6.11
N ALA A 200 6.58 6.47 5.16
CA ALA A 200 7.31 6.22 3.91
C ALA A 200 6.76 7.12 2.80
N LEU A 201 7.66 7.84 2.15
CA LEU A 201 7.35 8.71 1.02
C LEU A 201 7.67 8.01 -0.30
N SER A 202 6.74 8.07 -1.25
CA SER A 202 6.87 7.52 -2.60
C SER A 202 7.23 8.60 -3.61
N GLY A 203 7.90 8.20 -4.71
CA GLY A 203 8.22 9.07 -5.82
C GLY A 203 9.72 9.22 -6.04
N LYS A 204 10.08 10.16 -6.89
CA LYS A 204 11.49 10.45 -7.20
C LYS A 204 12.18 11.05 -5.98
N ILE A 205 13.36 10.55 -5.63
CA ILE A 205 14.13 11.08 -4.50
C ILE A 205 14.50 12.54 -4.77
N GLY A 206 15.10 12.85 -5.92
CA GLY A 206 15.41 14.19 -6.39
C GLY A 206 16.28 15.04 -5.44
N SER A 207 16.09 16.35 -5.45
CA SER A 207 16.73 17.31 -4.55
C SER A 207 15.70 18.13 -3.78
N ALA A 208 16.10 18.83 -2.73
CA ALA A 208 15.21 19.68 -1.93
C ALA A 208 14.61 20.85 -2.74
N SER A 209 15.25 21.27 -3.81
CA SER A 209 14.77 22.32 -4.73
C SER A 209 13.91 21.78 -5.88
N GLU A 210 13.86 20.46 -6.09
CA GLU A 210 13.10 19.85 -7.18
C GLU A 210 11.65 19.64 -6.74
N ALA A 211 10.72 20.41 -7.32
CA ALA A 211 9.30 20.32 -6.98
C ALA A 211 8.76 18.89 -7.13
N GLY A 212 8.02 18.42 -6.11
CA GLY A 212 7.44 17.08 -6.09
C GLY A 212 8.42 15.96 -5.73
N SER A 213 9.70 16.24 -5.50
CA SER A 213 10.65 15.24 -5.01
C SER A 213 10.40 14.89 -3.54
N ILE A 214 10.83 13.70 -3.12
CA ILE A 214 10.77 13.27 -1.71
C ILE A 214 11.55 14.22 -0.81
N LEU A 215 12.73 14.68 -1.25
CA LEU A 215 13.56 15.61 -0.46
C LEU A 215 12.90 16.99 -0.32
N ALA A 216 12.19 17.48 -1.35
CA ALA A 216 11.43 18.73 -1.25
C ALA A 216 10.23 18.59 -0.29
N GLN A 217 9.55 17.46 -0.28
CA GLN A 217 8.48 17.19 0.69
C GLN A 217 9.03 17.09 2.11
N ALA A 218 10.12 16.36 2.32
CA ALA A 218 10.77 16.23 3.61
C ALA A 218 11.24 17.59 4.18
N ALA A 219 11.78 18.46 3.33
CA ALA A 219 12.21 19.81 3.74
C ALA A 219 11.05 20.67 4.26
N LYS A 220 9.84 20.49 3.74
CA LYS A 220 8.64 21.22 4.19
C LYS A 220 8.12 20.73 5.55
N ILE A 221 8.33 19.47 5.86
CA ILE A 221 7.82 18.85 7.08
C ILE A 221 8.73 19.17 8.26
N ASN A 222 10.03 19.02 8.10
CA ASN A 222 11.12 19.36 9.04
C ASN A 222 10.77 19.29 10.54
N THR A 223 10.36 18.12 10.99
CA THR A 223 10.04 17.85 12.41
C THR A 223 10.96 16.76 12.99
N PRO A 224 11.42 16.87 14.26
CA PRO A 224 12.23 15.84 14.89
C PRO A 224 11.43 14.59 15.28
N HIS A 225 10.08 14.65 15.22
CA HIS A 225 9.21 13.60 15.73
C HIS A 225 8.82 12.58 14.68
N ILE A 226 9.08 12.85 13.40
CA ILE A 226 8.73 11.96 12.29
C ILE A 226 10.00 11.51 11.56
N CYS A 227 10.17 10.20 11.45
CA CYS A 227 11.16 9.58 10.59
C CYS A 227 10.55 9.41 9.20
N LEU A 228 11.01 10.20 8.24
CA LEU A 228 10.60 10.09 6.84
C LEU A 228 11.50 9.10 6.13
N ILE A 229 10.90 8.07 5.53
CA ILE A 229 11.61 6.97 4.87
C ILE A 229 11.46 7.16 3.35
N PRO A 230 12.53 7.50 2.63
CA PRO A 230 12.47 7.63 1.18
C PRO A 230 12.39 6.24 0.54
N ARG A 231 11.20 5.84 0.09
CA ARG A 231 11.02 4.58 -0.62
C ARG A 231 11.50 4.66 -2.07
N GLY A 232 11.46 5.83 -2.67
CA GLY A 232 11.75 6.01 -4.10
C GLY A 232 10.66 5.35 -4.96
N GLU A 233 11.07 4.76 -6.09
CA GLU A 233 10.20 4.07 -7.05
C GLU A 233 10.12 2.55 -6.83
N ALA A 234 10.32 2.08 -5.60
CA ALA A 234 10.19 0.66 -5.28
C ALA A 234 8.78 0.12 -5.56
N VAL A 235 8.68 -1.16 -5.92
CA VAL A 235 7.43 -1.79 -6.33
C VAL A 235 6.50 -2.16 -5.15
N SER A 236 7.06 -2.39 -3.95
CA SER A 236 6.29 -2.71 -2.75
C SER A 236 5.61 -1.45 -2.18
N LEU A 237 4.53 -1.63 -1.43
CA LEU A 237 3.76 -0.51 -0.89
C LEU A 237 4.55 0.32 0.14
N PRO A 238 4.34 1.65 0.20
CA PRO A 238 4.99 2.52 1.19
C PRO A 238 4.70 2.09 2.64
N CYS A 239 3.47 1.70 2.92
CA CYS A 239 3.05 1.24 4.24
C CYS A 239 3.82 0.00 4.71
N GLU A 240 4.23 -0.90 3.81
CA GLU A 240 5.10 -2.02 4.15
C GLU A 240 6.49 -1.54 4.57
N TRP A 241 7.06 -0.55 3.87
CA TRP A 241 8.35 0.03 4.20
C TRP A 241 8.33 0.70 5.56
N ALA A 242 7.34 1.58 5.81
CA ALA A 242 7.18 2.24 7.09
C ALA A 242 7.05 1.22 8.24
N SER A 243 6.24 0.18 8.04
CA SER A 243 5.98 -0.86 9.05
C SER A 243 7.22 -1.70 9.34
N ARG A 244 7.95 -2.14 8.31
CA ARG A 244 9.18 -2.93 8.47
C ARG A 244 10.30 -2.14 9.12
N PHE A 245 10.44 -0.86 8.74
CA PHE A 245 11.42 0.02 9.35
C PHE A 245 11.12 0.27 10.82
N ALA A 246 9.87 0.58 11.15
CA ALA A 246 9.42 0.75 12.52
C ALA A 246 9.63 -0.52 13.37
N ALA A 247 9.29 -1.70 12.81
CA ALA A 247 9.47 -2.98 13.49
C ALA A 247 10.94 -3.27 13.82
N SER A 248 11.85 -2.93 12.89
CA SER A 248 13.29 -3.06 13.10
C SER A 248 13.81 -2.07 14.15
N ALA A 249 13.37 -0.81 14.09
CA ALA A 249 13.73 0.21 15.05
C ALA A 249 13.24 -0.14 16.47
N CYS A 250 11.99 -0.58 16.60
CA CYS A 250 11.44 -1.02 17.91
C CYS A 250 12.24 -2.18 18.49
N ARG A 251 12.65 -3.14 17.66
CA ARG A 251 13.40 -4.30 18.13
C ARG A 251 14.80 -3.92 18.65
N ILE A 252 15.49 -3.03 17.94
CA ILE A 252 16.82 -2.57 18.36
C ILE A 252 16.75 -1.75 19.64
N LEU A 253 15.75 -0.85 19.76
CA LEU A 253 15.61 0.03 20.92
C LEU A 253 15.00 -0.66 22.15
N ALA A 254 14.45 -1.87 22.00
CA ALA A 254 13.98 -2.67 23.15
C ALA A 254 15.10 -3.50 23.80
N ASP A 255 16.21 -3.67 23.08
CA ASP A 255 17.39 -4.41 23.57
C ASP A 255 18.40 -3.50 24.28
N ASP A 256 18.19 -2.16 24.30
CA ASP A 256 18.96 -1.15 25.05
C ASP A 256 18.22 -0.77 26.37
#